data_143e65d512df57f67b508823a750cbb1
#
_entry.id   143e65d512df57f67b508823a750cbb1
#
_cell.length_a   1.000
_cell.length_b   1.000
_cell.length_c   1.000
_cell.angle_alpha   90.00
_cell.angle_beta   90.00
_cell.angle_gamma   90.00
#
_symmetry.space_group_name_H-M   'P 1'
#
loop_
_entity.id
_entity.type
_entity.pdbx_description
1 polymer ?
#
loop_
_entity_poly.entity_id
_entity_poly.type
_entity_poly.pdbx_seq_one_letter_code
_entity_poly.pdbx_strand_id
1 'polypeptide(L)'
;MTQQSAAASLSPRSRWLSAIELAVAAVAVIGHNVFHVLPNEVPVLVVLALVSVRLREKSWGALGFRRPASWRNLVLLAVGFVIVRWTIGFGVEALTARIWPPIVGPHGVDKIVGNPMAALAALGIVWTFAAFGEEIGYRGYIMKRAADAGGGGRIAWIFALVVASVLFGYGHFYKGPAGILDSAIAGLLLGGVFLLSGRCLWTTILAHGLSDTAAVALTYFGLNN
;
A
#
# COMPACT_ATOMS: atom_id res chain seq x y z
N MET A 1 -16.54 17.90 -28.72
CA MET A 1 -15.14 18.37 -28.75
C MET A 1 -14.66 18.47 -27.30
N THR A 2 -14.03 17.42 -26.80
CA THR A 2 -13.50 17.33 -25.43
C THR A 2 -12.10 17.95 -25.44
N GLN A 3 -11.96 19.10 -24.79
CA GLN A 3 -10.65 19.68 -24.49
C GLN A 3 -9.87 18.69 -23.58
N GLN A 4 -8.97 17.93 -24.19
CA GLN A 4 -7.86 17.31 -23.45
C GLN A 4 -6.98 18.46 -22.94
N SER A 5 -7.19 18.85 -21.68
CA SER A 5 -6.25 19.68 -20.94
C SER A 5 -4.89 18.97 -20.99
N ALA A 6 -3.97 19.49 -21.80
CA ALA A 6 -2.59 19.05 -21.82
C ALA A 6 -2.05 19.20 -20.39
N ALA A 7 -1.81 18.08 -19.72
CA ALA A 7 -1.18 18.09 -18.41
C ALA A 7 0.17 18.79 -18.55
N ALA A 8 0.32 19.96 -17.90
CA ALA A 8 1.55 20.72 -17.94
C ALA A 8 2.71 19.79 -17.51
N SER A 9 3.71 19.65 -18.37
CA SER A 9 4.86 18.78 -18.12
C SER A 9 5.60 19.29 -16.88
N LEU A 10 5.88 18.39 -15.94
CA LEU A 10 6.65 18.73 -14.74
C LEU A 10 8.03 19.24 -15.14
N SER A 11 8.50 20.30 -14.50
CA SER A 11 9.84 20.85 -14.76
C SER A 11 10.93 19.78 -14.47
N PRO A 12 12.07 19.83 -15.16
CA PRO A 12 13.19 18.91 -14.88
C PRO A 12 13.61 18.91 -13.41
N ARG A 13 13.67 20.08 -12.77
CA ARG A 13 13.98 20.22 -11.34
C ARG A 13 12.97 19.48 -10.46
N SER A 14 11.67 19.58 -10.76
CA SER A 14 10.63 18.88 -10.00
C SER A 14 10.73 17.37 -10.16
N ARG A 15 11.09 16.88 -11.34
CA ARG A 15 11.29 15.45 -11.60
C ARG A 15 12.50 14.90 -10.83
N TRP A 16 13.63 15.62 -10.81
CA TRP A 16 14.81 15.24 -10.05
C TRP A 16 14.55 15.20 -8.55
N LEU A 17 13.86 16.19 -8.00
CA LEU A 17 13.47 16.18 -6.58
C LEU A 17 12.58 14.97 -6.27
N SER A 18 11.64 14.62 -7.16
CA SER A 18 10.79 13.44 -6.97
C SER A 18 11.59 12.13 -7.02
N ALA A 19 12.62 12.06 -7.87
CA ALA A 19 13.52 10.90 -7.93
C ALA A 19 14.35 10.75 -6.64
N ILE A 20 14.85 11.86 -6.09
CA ILE A 20 15.56 11.87 -4.80
C ILE A 20 14.63 11.43 -3.66
N GLU A 21 13.42 11.99 -3.59
CA GLU A 21 12.43 11.61 -2.57
C GLU A 21 12.06 10.12 -2.68
N LEU A 22 11.90 9.61 -3.90
CA LEU A 22 11.65 8.18 -4.14
C LEU A 22 12.82 7.32 -3.65
N ALA A 23 14.06 7.73 -3.92
CA ALA A 23 15.25 7.02 -3.45
C ALA A 23 15.33 7.00 -1.92
N VAL A 24 15.06 8.13 -1.26
CA VAL A 24 15.01 8.21 0.21
C VAL A 24 13.92 7.29 0.78
N ALA A 25 12.73 7.27 0.17
CA ALA A 25 11.66 6.37 0.59
C ALA A 25 12.04 4.89 0.40
N ALA A 26 12.68 4.54 -0.72
CA ALA A 26 13.15 3.17 -0.97
C ALA A 26 14.23 2.76 0.07
N VAL A 27 15.15 3.67 0.40
CA VAL A 27 16.17 3.44 1.46
C VAL A 27 15.48 3.23 2.82
N ALA A 28 14.42 3.97 3.14
CA ALA A 28 13.68 3.77 4.39
C ALA A 28 13.01 2.38 4.43
N VAL A 29 12.34 1.97 3.36
CA VAL A 29 11.69 0.65 3.27
C VAL A 29 12.72 -0.48 3.39
N ILE A 30 13.77 -0.44 2.58
CA ILE A 30 14.81 -1.49 2.57
C ILE A 30 15.62 -1.46 3.86
N GLY A 31 15.94 -0.26 4.36
CA GLY A 31 16.69 -0.06 5.60
C GLY A 31 15.99 -0.64 6.81
N HIS A 32 14.64 -0.52 6.88
CA HIS A 32 13.88 -1.16 7.95
C HIS A 32 13.79 -2.67 7.74
N ASN A 33 13.28 -3.11 6.60
CA ASN A 33 12.81 -4.48 6.42
C ASN A 33 13.93 -5.49 6.13
N VAL A 34 15.03 -5.04 5.50
CA VAL A 34 16.14 -5.92 5.13
C VAL A 34 17.33 -5.75 6.09
N PHE A 35 17.67 -4.51 6.44
CA PHE A 35 18.85 -4.20 7.24
C PHE A 35 18.56 -3.88 8.71
N HIS A 36 17.29 -3.73 9.10
CA HIS A 36 16.84 -3.46 10.47
C HIS A 36 17.49 -2.22 11.12
N VAL A 37 17.85 -1.21 10.30
CA VAL A 37 18.48 0.04 10.78
C VAL A 37 17.47 1.09 11.22
N LEU A 38 16.17 0.87 10.99
CA LEU A 38 15.07 1.72 11.42
C LEU A 38 14.02 0.89 12.18
N PRO A 39 13.33 1.46 13.17
CA PRO A 39 12.34 0.71 13.96
C PRO A 39 11.07 0.36 13.17
N ASN A 40 10.62 1.23 12.27
CA ASN A 40 9.48 1.02 11.37
C ASN A 40 9.50 2.08 10.25
N GLU A 41 9.29 1.65 9.00
CA GLU A 41 9.30 2.55 7.85
C GLU A 41 8.00 3.35 7.69
N VAL A 42 6.85 2.83 8.14
CA VAL A 42 5.54 3.46 7.90
C VAL A 42 5.46 4.87 8.49
N PRO A 43 5.80 5.12 9.76
CA PRO A 43 5.84 6.48 10.29
C PRO A 43 6.81 7.38 9.53
N VAL A 44 7.96 6.85 9.10
CA VAL A 44 8.94 7.62 8.31
C VAL A 44 8.34 8.03 6.98
N LEU A 45 7.71 7.11 6.25
CA LEU A 45 7.05 7.40 4.98
C LEU A 45 5.91 8.41 5.14
N VAL A 46 5.12 8.29 6.20
CA VAL A 46 4.04 9.25 6.51
C VAL A 46 4.62 10.65 6.74
N VAL A 47 5.66 10.78 7.55
CA VAL A 47 6.32 12.07 7.80
C VAL A 47 6.89 12.65 6.50
N LEU A 48 7.60 11.85 5.71
CA LEU A 48 8.12 12.27 4.40
C LEU A 48 7.00 12.74 3.46
N ALA A 49 5.88 11.99 3.41
CA ALA A 49 4.71 12.34 2.61
C ALA A 49 4.13 13.69 3.01
N LEU A 50 3.90 13.88 4.32
CA LEU A 50 3.29 15.11 4.85
C LEU A 50 4.21 16.32 4.62
N VAL A 51 5.50 16.20 4.93
CA VAL A 51 6.48 17.27 4.73
C VAL A 51 6.62 17.60 3.25
N SER A 52 6.82 16.61 2.41
CA SER A 52 6.99 16.79 0.97
C SER A 52 5.78 17.50 0.34
N VAL A 53 4.57 17.01 0.60
CA VAL A 53 3.34 17.61 0.06
C VAL A 53 3.11 19.02 0.61
N ARG A 54 3.41 19.26 1.89
CA ARG A 54 3.28 20.59 2.48
C ARG A 54 4.21 21.62 1.82
N LEU A 55 5.42 21.20 1.49
CA LEU A 55 6.42 22.08 0.88
C LEU A 55 6.20 22.28 -0.64
N ARG A 56 5.80 21.22 -1.36
CA ARG A 56 5.76 21.21 -2.83
C ARG A 56 4.38 21.55 -3.40
N GLU A 57 3.34 20.85 -2.94
CA GLU A 57 1.98 20.98 -3.50
C GLU A 57 1.06 21.83 -2.64
N LYS A 58 1.34 21.99 -1.35
CA LYS A 58 0.53 22.74 -0.39
C LYS A 58 -0.95 22.27 -0.30
N SER A 59 -1.21 21.02 -0.69
CA SER A 59 -2.55 20.43 -0.77
C SER A 59 -2.53 18.95 -0.44
N TRP A 60 -3.26 18.53 0.58
CA TRP A 60 -3.44 17.11 0.94
C TRP A 60 -4.11 16.29 -0.17
N GLY A 61 -4.87 16.95 -1.05
CA GLY A 61 -5.43 16.34 -2.24
C GLY A 61 -4.36 15.77 -3.19
N ALA A 62 -3.10 16.24 -3.10
CA ALA A 62 -1.99 15.71 -3.87
C ALA A 62 -1.60 14.28 -3.45
N LEU A 63 -1.82 13.90 -2.17
CA LEU A 63 -1.68 12.52 -1.69
C LEU A 63 -2.86 11.63 -2.09
N GLY A 64 -3.95 12.20 -2.58
CA GLY A 64 -5.18 11.48 -2.88
C GLY A 64 -6.28 11.63 -1.84
N PHE A 65 -6.11 12.49 -0.81
CA PHE A 65 -7.19 12.86 0.10
C PHE A 65 -8.16 13.81 -0.61
N ARG A 66 -9.02 13.23 -1.42
CA ARG A 66 -10.04 13.93 -2.21
C ARG A 66 -11.40 13.24 -2.06
N ARG A 67 -12.45 14.02 -2.25
CA ARG A 67 -13.80 13.48 -2.22
C ARG A 67 -13.95 12.45 -3.35
N PRO A 68 -14.48 11.24 -3.06
CA PRO A 68 -14.76 10.24 -4.09
C PRO A 68 -15.75 10.80 -5.12
N ALA A 69 -15.58 10.45 -6.39
CA ALA A 69 -16.54 10.79 -7.43
C ALA A 69 -17.92 10.12 -7.18
N SER A 70 -17.91 8.93 -6.58
CA SER A 70 -19.09 8.18 -6.17
C SER A 70 -18.77 7.31 -4.96
N TRP A 71 -19.54 7.47 -3.88
CA TRP A 71 -19.40 6.63 -2.70
C TRP A 71 -19.76 5.17 -2.98
N ARG A 72 -20.75 4.93 -3.84
CA ARG A 72 -21.11 3.57 -4.29
C ARG A 72 -19.93 2.91 -4.98
N ASN A 73 -19.29 3.60 -5.92
CA ASN A 73 -18.15 3.04 -6.65
C ASN A 73 -16.93 2.81 -5.72
N LEU A 74 -16.72 3.68 -4.73
CA LEU A 74 -15.69 3.49 -3.71
C LEU A 74 -15.91 2.17 -2.97
N VAL A 75 -17.14 1.92 -2.47
CA VAL A 75 -17.48 0.69 -1.75
C VAL A 75 -17.37 -0.53 -2.67
N LEU A 76 -17.90 -0.45 -3.90
CA LEU A 76 -17.80 -1.56 -4.86
C LEU A 76 -16.35 -1.92 -5.21
N LEU A 77 -15.48 -0.92 -5.40
CA LEU A 77 -14.05 -1.15 -5.64
C LEU A 77 -13.36 -1.76 -4.42
N ALA A 78 -13.69 -1.30 -3.21
CA ALA A 78 -13.11 -1.83 -1.98
C ALA A 78 -13.55 -3.29 -1.73
N VAL A 79 -14.82 -3.61 -1.88
CA VAL A 79 -15.33 -4.99 -1.74
C VAL A 79 -14.79 -5.88 -2.85
N GLY A 80 -14.80 -5.40 -4.10
CA GLY A 80 -14.21 -6.12 -5.23
C GLY A 80 -12.73 -6.44 -5.03
N PHE A 81 -11.98 -5.48 -4.47
CA PHE A 81 -10.59 -5.71 -4.08
C PHE A 81 -10.47 -6.87 -3.07
N VAL A 82 -11.26 -6.87 -2.00
CA VAL A 82 -11.21 -7.94 -0.98
C VAL A 82 -11.41 -9.31 -1.63
N ILE A 83 -12.46 -9.45 -2.45
CA ILE A 83 -12.76 -10.72 -3.14
C ILE A 83 -11.57 -11.17 -4.01
N VAL A 84 -11.08 -10.27 -4.88
CA VAL A 84 -9.98 -10.57 -5.81
C VAL A 84 -8.69 -10.87 -5.03
N ARG A 85 -8.37 -10.07 -4.01
CA ARG A 85 -7.17 -10.22 -3.18
C ARG A 85 -7.13 -11.59 -2.50
N TRP A 86 -8.25 -11.98 -1.87
CA TRP A 86 -8.32 -13.27 -1.19
C TRP A 86 -8.28 -14.45 -2.17
N THR A 87 -8.99 -14.36 -3.29
CA THR A 87 -8.96 -15.40 -4.33
C THR A 87 -7.54 -15.60 -4.89
N ILE A 88 -6.84 -14.49 -5.19
CA ILE A 88 -5.46 -14.55 -5.69
C ILE A 88 -4.51 -15.03 -4.59
N GLY A 89 -4.69 -14.56 -3.34
CA GLY A 89 -3.86 -14.93 -2.19
C GLY A 89 -3.85 -16.43 -1.95
N PHE A 90 -5.01 -17.09 -1.94
CA PHE A 90 -5.09 -18.55 -1.85
C PHE A 90 -4.33 -19.26 -2.98
N GLY A 91 -4.42 -18.72 -4.22
CA GLY A 91 -3.68 -19.27 -5.35
C GLY A 91 -2.17 -19.09 -5.20
N VAL A 92 -1.72 -17.92 -4.77
CA VAL A 92 -0.30 -17.63 -4.53
C VAL A 92 0.24 -18.52 -3.42
N GLU A 93 -0.46 -18.66 -2.31
CA GLU A 93 -0.09 -19.52 -1.20
C GLU A 93 0.05 -20.98 -1.65
N ALA A 94 -0.94 -21.51 -2.35
CA ALA A 94 -0.92 -22.90 -2.85
C ALA A 94 0.24 -23.18 -3.82
N LEU A 95 0.64 -22.18 -4.62
CA LEU A 95 1.77 -22.29 -5.54
C LEU A 95 3.11 -22.14 -4.82
N THR A 96 3.23 -21.14 -3.94
CA THR A 96 4.48 -20.83 -3.26
C THR A 96 4.84 -21.83 -2.17
N ALA A 97 3.87 -22.42 -1.50
CA ALA A 97 4.09 -23.48 -0.51
C ALA A 97 4.84 -24.71 -1.05
N ARG A 98 4.79 -24.92 -2.37
CA ARG A 98 5.54 -25.99 -3.05
C ARG A 98 7.02 -25.67 -3.25
N ILE A 99 7.37 -24.37 -3.26
CA ILE A 99 8.72 -23.89 -3.57
C ILE A 99 9.38 -23.36 -2.30
N TRP A 100 8.62 -22.62 -1.49
CA TRP A 100 9.09 -22.01 -0.25
C TRP A 100 8.18 -22.45 0.90
N PRO A 101 8.68 -23.26 1.84
CA PRO A 101 7.90 -23.63 3.00
C PRO A 101 7.46 -22.39 3.80
N PRO A 102 6.25 -22.41 4.38
CA PRO A 102 5.77 -21.29 5.18
C PRO A 102 6.75 -21.00 6.33
N ILE A 103 7.02 -19.72 6.57
CA ILE A 103 7.76 -19.32 7.75
C ILE A 103 6.83 -19.42 8.96
N VAL A 104 7.01 -20.48 9.73
CA VAL A 104 6.31 -20.68 11.00
C VAL A 104 7.03 -19.82 12.05
N GLY A 105 6.46 -18.69 12.41
CA GLY A 105 7.01 -17.82 13.43
C GLY A 105 5.94 -17.35 14.43
N PRO A 106 6.31 -16.96 15.63
CA PRO A 106 5.37 -16.44 16.64
C PRO A 106 4.92 -15.03 16.25
N HIS A 107 4.02 -14.93 15.27
CA HIS A 107 3.50 -13.65 14.81
C HIS A 107 2.40 -13.07 15.71
N GLY A 108 2.24 -13.60 16.93
CA GLY A 108 1.19 -13.16 17.87
C GLY A 108 -0.23 -13.52 17.44
N VAL A 109 -0.37 -14.27 16.35
CA VAL A 109 -1.66 -14.76 15.81
C VAL A 109 -2.39 -15.58 16.87
N ASP A 110 -1.67 -16.47 17.57
CA ASP A 110 -2.23 -17.32 18.64
C ASP A 110 -2.87 -16.51 19.78
N LYS A 111 -2.41 -15.27 20.00
CA LYS A 111 -2.95 -14.38 21.02
C LYS A 111 -4.32 -13.81 20.66
N ILE A 112 -4.69 -13.83 19.37
CA ILE A 112 -5.94 -13.27 18.85
C ILE A 112 -7.06 -14.32 18.91
N VAL A 113 -6.73 -15.62 18.77
CA VAL A 113 -7.72 -16.70 18.74
C VAL A 113 -8.59 -16.67 20.03
N GLY A 114 -9.90 -16.45 19.84
CA GLY A 114 -10.87 -16.39 20.94
C GLY A 114 -10.68 -15.24 21.93
N ASN A 115 -9.75 -14.31 21.69
CA ASN A 115 -9.46 -13.18 22.56
C ASN A 115 -9.96 -11.85 21.94
N PRO A 116 -11.13 -11.32 22.38
CA PRO A 116 -11.73 -10.13 21.79
C PRO A 116 -10.89 -8.86 22.02
N MET A 117 -10.19 -8.76 23.16
CA MET A 117 -9.35 -7.59 23.44
C MET A 117 -8.12 -7.54 22.53
N ALA A 118 -7.49 -8.70 22.28
CA ALA A 118 -6.39 -8.79 21.34
C ALA A 118 -6.85 -8.54 19.88
N ALA A 119 -8.03 -9.04 19.51
CA ALA A 119 -8.63 -8.77 18.20
C ALA A 119 -8.93 -7.27 18.00
N LEU A 120 -9.50 -6.59 19.00
CA LEU A 120 -9.74 -5.14 18.94
C LEU A 120 -8.43 -4.34 18.85
N ALA A 121 -7.40 -4.72 19.61
CA ALA A 121 -6.09 -4.09 19.51
C ALA A 121 -5.46 -4.29 18.11
N ALA A 122 -5.56 -5.51 17.57
CA ALA A 122 -5.10 -5.80 16.20
C ALA A 122 -5.85 -4.96 15.15
N LEU A 123 -7.17 -4.82 15.26
CA LEU A 123 -7.97 -3.93 14.38
C LEU A 123 -7.53 -2.48 14.51
N GLY A 124 -7.25 -1.99 15.72
CA GLY A 124 -6.71 -0.65 15.93
C GLY A 124 -5.40 -0.43 15.17
N ILE A 125 -4.47 -1.39 15.24
CA ILE A 125 -3.19 -1.36 14.50
C ILE A 125 -3.43 -1.44 12.99
N VAL A 126 -4.27 -2.35 12.53
CA VAL A 126 -4.63 -2.52 11.12
C VAL A 126 -5.15 -1.22 10.53
N TRP A 127 -6.11 -0.58 11.15
CA TRP A 127 -6.71 0.64 10.60
C TRP A 127 -5.80 1.85 10.67
N THR A 128 -4.93 1.96 11.70
CA THR A 128 -4.04 3.12 11.85
C THR A 128 -2.74 2.98 11.08
N PHE A 129 -2.05 1.85 11.20
CA PHE A 129 -0.73 1.66 10.59
C PHE A 129 -0.82 1.04 9.18
N ALA A 130 -1.53 -0.09 9.03
CA ALA A 130 -1.62 -0.75 7.73
C ALA A 130 -2.54 0.05 6.78
N ALA A 131 -3.85 0.14 7.05
CA ALA A 131 -4.78 0.74 6.11
C ALA A 131 -4.55 2.25 5.90
N PHE A 132 -4.24 3.01 6.95
CA PHE A 132 -4.04 4.46 6.83
C PHE A 132 -2.58 4.81 6.54
N GLY A 133 -1.66 4.31 7.35
CA GLY A 133 -0.24 4.66 7.27
C GLY A 133 0.42 4.16 5.98
N GLU A 134 0.23 2.89 5.64
CA GLU A 134 0.83 2.33 4.42
C GLU A 134 0.21 2.93 3.15
N GLU A 135 -1.11 3.17 3.11
CA GLU A 135 -1.71 3.79 1.93
C GLU A 135 -1.22 5.22 1.69
N ILE A 136 -1.01 6.01 2.76
CA ILE A 136 -0.35 7.32 2.63
C ILE A 136 1.07 7.16 2.11
N GLY A 137 1.85 6.25 2.69
CA GLY A 137 3.25 6.04 2.33
C GLY A 137 3.41 5.49 0.91
N TYR A 138 2.72 4.41 0.58
CA TYR A 138 2.94 3.71 -0.70
C TYR A 138 2.13 4.32 -1.85
N ARG A 139 0.82 4.57 -1.69
CA ARG A 139 -0.04 5.08 -2.78
C ARG A 139 0.01 6.60 -2.87
N GLY A 140 -0.12 7.28 -1.73
CA GLY A 140 -0.09 8.74 -1.68
C GLY A 140 1.28 9.32 -1.98
N TYR A 141 2.35 8.70 -1.50
CA TYR A 141 3.70 9.28 -1.59
C TYR A 141 4.62 8.55 -2.59
N ILE A 142 5.02 7.31 -2.33
CA ILE A 142 5.97 6.57 -3.19
C ILE A 142 5.47 6.52 -4.64
N MET A 143 4.23 6.07 -4.85
CA MET A 143 3.66 5.96 -6.19
C MET A 143 3.55 7.32 -6.88
N LYS A 144 3.17 8.37 -6.13
CA LYS A 144 3.15 9.73 -6.65
C LYS A 144 4.56 10.20 -7.05
N ARG A 145 5.57 10.04 -6.18
CA ARG A 145 6.94 10.49 -6.48
C ARG A 145 7.57 9.71 -7.64
N ALA A 146 7.29 8.42 -7.77
CA ALA A 146 7.70 7.64 -8.92
C ALA A 146 7.05 8.14 -10.21
N ALA A 147 5.75 8.43 -10.20
CA ALA A 147 5.05 9.00 -11.35
C ALA A 147 5.57 10.39 -11.71
N ASP A 148 5.80 11.27 -10.73
CA ASP A 148 6.34 12.61 -10.94
C ASP A 148 7.76 12.57 -11.53
N ALA A 149 8.63 11.69 -11.05
CA ALA A 149 9.97 11.46 -11.60
C ALA A 149 9.91 11.04 -13.09
N GLY A 150 8.92 10.19 -13.43
CA GLY A 150 8.63 9.78 -14.80
C GLY A 150 7.93 10.85 -15.67
N GLY A 151 7.62 12.04 -15.12
CA GLY A 151 6.98 13.12 -15.84
C GLY A 151 5.44 13.16 -15.74
N GLY A 152 4.82 12.30 -14.91
CA GLY A 152 3.39 12.35 -14.56
C GLY A 152 2.41 11.83 -15.61
N GLY A 153 2.90 11.38 -16.76
CA GLY A 153 2.06 10.82 -17.82
C GLY A 153 1.51 9.42 -17.48
N ARG A 154 0.63 8.89 -18.34
CA ARG A 154 0.00 7.56 -18.11
C ARG A 154 1.04 6.44 -17.92
N ILE A 155 2.08 6.42 -18.75
CA ILE A 155 3.15 5.40 -18.65
C ILE A 155 3.91 5.55 -17.35
N ALA A 156 4.19 6.79 -16.88
CA ALA A 156 4.84 7.04 -15.62
C ALA A 156 4.02 6.51 -14.44
N TRP A 157 2.69 6.61 -14.48
CA TRP A 157 1.81 6.03 -13.43
C TRP A 157 1.80 4.50 -13.45
N ILE A 158 1.88 3.86 -14.62
CA ILE A 158 2.02 2.39 -14.73
C ILE A 158 3.37 1.94 -14.15
N PHE A 159 4.45 2.64 -14.49
CA PHE A 159 5.76 2.37 -13.91
C PHE A 159 5.76 2.59 -12.39
N ALA A 160 5.15 3.67 -11.92
CA ALA A 160 5.00 3.98 -10.51
C ALA A 160 4.23 2.90 -9.73
N LEU A 161 3.19 2.33 -10.36
CA LEU A 161 2.45 1.20 -9.81
C LEU A 161 3.39 0.00 -9.56
N VAL A 162 4.21 -0.36 -10.52
CA VAL A 162 5.16 -1.48 -10.39
C VAL A 162 6.20 -1.20 -9.30
N VAL A 163 6.82 -0.01 -9.32
CA VAL A 163 7.83 0.39 -8.32
C VAL A 163 7.25 0.36 -6.90
N ALA A 164 6.09 0.98 -6.70
CA ALA A 164 5.45 1.01 -5.38
C ALA A 164 5.06 -0.40 -4.90
N SER A 165 4.65 -1.28 -5.81
CA SER A 165 4.28 -2.66 -5.48
C SER A 165 5.48 -3.52 -5.12
N VAL A 166 6.59 -3.36 -5.81
CA VAL A 166 7.86 -4.03 -5.47
C VAL A 166 8.33 -3.59 -4.08
N LEU A 167 8.33 -2.28 -3.82
CA LEU A 167 8.70 -1.77 -2.49
C LEU A 167 7.73 -2.24 -1.40
N PHE A 168 6.44 -2.35 -1.70
CA PHE A 168 5.44 -2.90 -0.77
C PHE A 168 5.71 -4.38 -0.46
N GLY A 169 6.12 -5.16 -1.45
CA GLY A 169 6.60 -6.53 -1.24
C GLY A 169 7.80 -6.58 -0.30
N TYR A 170 8.81 -5.74 -0.53
CA TYR A 170 9.99 -5.64 0.36
C TYR A 170 9.64 -5.11 1.75
N GLY A 171 8.60 -4.29 1.90
CA GLY A 171 8.03 -3.90 3.19
C GLY A 171 7.51 -5.10 4.03
N HIS A 172 7.39 -6.27 3.39
CA HIS A 172 6.97 -7.51 4.04
C HIS A 172 8.07 -8.59 4.01
N PHE A 173 9.33 -8.18 3.96
CA PHE A 173 10.50 -9.06 3.85
C PHE A 173 10.53 -10.12 4.96
N TYR A 174 10.04 -9.79 6.15
CA TYR A 174 9.93 -10.70 7.30
C TYR A 174 9.04 -11.94 7.05
N LYS A 175 8.17 -11.88 6.04
CA LYS A 175 7.32 -13.01 5.62
C LYS A 175 8.03 -13.99 4.68
N GLY A 176 9.32 -13.73 4.35
CA GLY A 176 10.09 -14.53 3.40
C GLY A 176 9.65 -14.39 1.94
N PRO A 177 10.23 -15.17 1.01
CA PRO A 177 10.02 -14.98 -0.43
C PRO A 177 8.56 -15.09 -0.86
N ALA A 178 7.81 -16.03 -0.30
CA ALA A 178 6.37 -16.20 -0.56
C ALA A 178 5.58 -14.95 -0.13
N GLY A 179 5.86 -14.44 1.07
CA GLY A 179 5.19 -13.25 1.60
C GLY A 179 5.58 -11.98 0.87
N ILE A 180 6.82 -11.84 0.39
CA ILE A 180 7.25 -10.73 -0.47
C ILE A 180 6.44 -10.73 -1.77
N LEU A 181 6.33 -11.90 -2.42
CA LEU A 181 5.56 -12.04 -3.66
C LEU A 181 4.09 -11.74 -3.45
N ASP A 182 3.48 -12.32 -2.43
CA ASP A 182 2.06 -12.12 -2.08
C ASP A 182 1.78 -10.64 -1.78
N SER A 183 2.64 -9.99 -0.99
CA SER A 183 2.50 -8.57 -0.67
C SER A 183 2.75 -7.66 -1.88
N ALA A 184 3.67 -8.01 -2.78
CA ALA A 184 3.86 -7.27 -4.04
C ALA A 184 2.61 -7.35 -4.93
N ILE A 185 1.97 -8.51 -5.01
CA ILE A 185 0.69 -8.70 -5.72
C ILE A 185 -0.43 -7.89 -5.06
N ALA A 186 -0.54 -7.91 -3.72
CA ALA A 186 -1.46 -7.05 -3.00
C ALA A 186 -1.19 -5.55 -3.29
N GLY A 187 0.09 -5.18 -3.38
CA GLY A 187 0.55 -3.87 -3.79
C GLY A 187 0.05 -3.46 -5.17
N LEU A 188 0.14 -4.36 -6.16
CA LEU A 188 -0.36 -4.14 -7.52
C LEU A 188 -1.89 -3.96 -7.54
N LEU A 189 -2.62 -4.79 -6.81
CA LEU A 189 -4.07 -4.70 -6.74
C LEU A 189 -4.54 -3.39 -6.08
N LEU A 190 -3.96 -3.02 -4.92
CA LEU A 190 -4.29 -1.75 -4.24
C LEU A 190 -3.90 -0.54 -5.09
N GLY A 191 -2.72 -0.55 -5.71
CA GLY A 191 -2.31 0.52 -6.61
C GLY A 191 -3.21 0.60 -7.85
N GLY A 192 -3.69 -0.54 -8.37
CA GLY A 192 -4.71 -0.61 -9.42
C GLY A 192 -6.02 0.03 -8.99
N VAL A 193 -6.52 -0.29 -7.79
CA VAL A 193 -7.71 0.34 -7.20
C VAL A 193 -7.50 1.85 -7.02
N PHE A 194 -6.32 2.28 -6.57
CA PHE A 194 -5.97 3.69 -6.47
C PHE A 194 -6.11 4.40 -7.82
N LEU A 195 -5.57 3.84 -8.90
CA LEU A 195 -5.68 4.42 -10.24
C LEU A 195 -7.12 4.41 -10.76
N LEU A 196 -7.85 3.30 -10.59
CA LEU A 196 -9.24 3.16 -11.03
C LEU A 196 -10.20 4.10 -10.29
N SER A 197 -9.94 4.39 -9.01
CA SER A 197 -10.72 5.34 -8.21
C SER A 197 -10.41 6.81 -8.51
N GLY A 198 -9.60 7.10 -9.54
CA GLY A 198 -9.13 8.46 -9.82
C GLY A 198 -8.10 8.96 -8.79
N ARG A 199 -7.32 8.06 -8.22
CA ARG A 199 -6.30 8.33 -7.20
C ARG A 199 -6.91 8.87 -5.89
N CYS A 200 -7.97 8.21 -5.44
CA CYS A 200 -8.63 8.50 -4.18
C CYS A 200 -8.13 7.56 -3.07
N LEU A 201 -7.39 8.09 -2.08
CA LEU A 201 -6.86 7.30 -0.97
C LEU A 201 -7.94 6.65 -0.12
N TRP A 202 -9.10 7.29 0.05
CA TRP A 202 -10.19 6.70 0.83
C TRP A 202 -10.63 5.34 0.31
N THR A 203 -10.54 5.13 -1.01
CA THR A 203 -10.89 3.85 -1.63
C THR A 203 -9.90 2.75 -1.25
N THR A 204 -8.61 3.04 -1.29
CA THR A 204 -7.58 2.05 -0.95
C THR A 204 -7.46 1.83 0.55
N ILE A 205 -7.63 2.87 1.37
CA ILE A 205 -7.71 2.74 2.83
C ILE A 205 -8.87 1.81 3.23
N LEU A 206 -10.06 1.99 2.64
CA LEU A 206 -11.19 1.11 2.90
C LEU A 206 -10.93 -0.32 2.40
N ALA A 207 -10.38 -0.47 1.19
CA ALA A 207 -10.08 -1.77 0.60
C ALA A 207 -9.08 -2.57 1.44
N HIS A 208 -7.98 -1.92 1.84
CA HIS A 208 -6.93 -2.51 2.67
C HIS A 208 -7.48 -2.86 4.05
N GLY A 209 -8.09 -1.90 4.74
CA GLY A 209 -8.64 -2.11 6.07
C GLY A 209 -9.71 -3.21 6.13
N LEU A 210 -10.57 -3.34 5.12
CA LEU A 210 -11.55 -4.43 5.04
C LEU A 210 -10.87 -5.79 4.82
N SER A 211 -9.84 -5.86 3.96
CA SER A 211 -9.09 -7.10 3.73
C SER A 211 -8.43 -7.60 5.01
N ASP A 212 -7.76 -6.71 5.73
CA ASP A 212 -7.07 -7.06 6.96
C ASP A 212 -8.04 -7.29 8.13
N THR A 213 -9.18 -6.59 8.14
CA THR A 213 -10.27 -6.90 9.08
C THR A 213 -10.78 -8.33 8.89
N ALA A 214 -10.92 -8.77 7.64
CA ALA A 214 -11.29 -10.16 7.35
C ALA A 214 -10.22 -11.14 7.86
N ALA A 215 -8.92 -10.82 7.68
CA ALA A 215 -7.84 -11.63 8.20
C ALA A 215 -7.88 -11.74 9.74
N VAL A 216 -8.06 -10.61 10.45
CA VAL A 216 -8.19 -10.60 11.91
C VAL A 216 -9.41 -11.40 12.37
N ALA A 217 -10.54 -11.29 11.67
CA ALA A 217 -11.75 -12.05 11.99
C ALA A 217 -11.54 -13.57 11.81
N LEU A 218 -10.94 -14.00 10.69
CA LEU A 218 -10.62 -15.41 10.47
C LEU A 218 -9.66 -15.97 11.54
N THR A 219 -8.65 -15.18 11.91
CA THR A 219 -7.73 -15.53 12.99
C THR A 219 -8.45 -15.64 14.33
N TYR A 220 -9.34 -14.72 14.66
CA TYR A 220 -10.10 -14.75 15.89
C TYR A 220 -10.94 -16.03 16.04
N PHE A 221 -11.52 -16.50 14.94
CA PHE A 221 -12.29 -17.74 14.91
C PHE A 221 -11.42 -19.01 14.70
N GLY A 222 -10.10 -18.89 14.65
CA GLY A 222 -9.19 -20.03 14.43
C GLY A 222 -9.27 -20.64 13.04
N LEU A 223 -9.68 -19.87 12.03
CA LEU A 223 -9.86 -20.33 10.64
C LEU A 223 -8.63 -20.09 9.75
N ASN A 224 -7.57 -19.49 10.28
CA ASN A 224 -6.30 -19.17 9.60
C ASN A 224 -5.14 -20.06 10.11
N ASN A 225 -5.39 -21.30 10.48
CA ASN A 225 -4.37 -22.25 10.92
C ASN A 225 -3.95 -23.18 9.78
#